data_1c9feb88316fa0348c66064e455991d8
#
_entry.id   1c9feb88316fa0348c66064e455991d8
#
_cell.length_a   1.000
_cell.length_b   1.000
_cell.length_c   1.000
_cell.angle_alpha   90.00
_cell.angle_beta   90.00
_cell.angle_gamma   90.00
#
_symmetry.space_group_name_H-M   'P 1'
#
loop_
_entity.id
_entity.type
_entity.pdbx_description
1 polymer ?
#
loop_
_entity_poly.entity_id
_entity_poly.type
_entity_poly.pdbx_seq_one_letter_code
_entity_poly.pdbx_strand_id
1 'polypeptide(L)'
;MASQYFAILTDYGTRAIAHALSQGQPLQLTQFAVGDGNGQAVTPTASATALVHQTHIAPVSAVSLDPRNNKQVIVELTIPENVGGFYIREMGVFDSQNKLIAYANCPESFKPTESSGSGKVQVLRMILKVESSSAVTLSIDHSVIFITRQQMAPKTITATTQNGFDESGHSHEIAKASTTQQGIVQLTNDTGLESESLALTAKAGKKLAQQTAQLQLNVSQNYIQNSKKSSAVNSNSAETVATSAAVKTAY
;
A
#
# COMPACT_ATOMS: atom_id res chain seq x y z
N MET A 1 -29.22 -20.19 26.20
CA MET A 1 -29.28 -18.98 27.03
C MET A 1 -29.18 -17.80 26.10
N ALA A 2 -30.10 -16.81 26.19
CA ALA A 2 -29.98 -15.56 25.43
C ALA A 2 -28.73 -14.83 25.93
N SER A 3 -27.98 -14.19 24.99
CA SER A 3 -26.82 -13.39 25.36
C SER A 3 -27.27 -12.18 26.20
N GLN A 4 -26.59 -11.93 27.31
CA GLN A 4 -26.82 -10.75 28.14
C GLN A 4 -26.48 -9.44 27.38
N TYR A 5 -25.56 -9.52 26.46
CA TYR A 5 -25.12 -8.41 25.63
C TYR A 5 -25.48 -8.67 24.16
N PHE A 6 -26.15 -7.70 23.54
CA PHE A 6 -26.65 -7.84 22.17
C PHE A 6 -26.81 -6.47 21.49
N ALA A 7 -26.83 -6.50 20.19
CA ALA A 7 -27.13 -5.36 19.35
C ALA A 7 -28.46 -5.61 18.61
N ILE A 8 -29.28 -4.59 18.49
CA ILE A 8 -30.55 -4.60 17.75
C ILE A 8 -30.60 -3.43 16.77
N LEU A 9 -31.33 -3.60 15.68
CA LEU A 9 -31.77 -2.47 14.85
C LEU A 9 -32.91 -1.76 15.57
N THR A 10 -32.90 -0.44 15.51
CA THR A 10 -34.05 0.36 15.95
C THR A 10 -35.20 0.24 14.93
N ASP A 11 -36.40 0.67 15.31
CA ASP A 11 -37.53 0.76 14.37
C ASP A 11 -37.23 1.66 13.19
N TYR A 12 -36.49 2.74 13.42
CA TYR A 12 -35.99 3.60 12.35
C TYR A 12 -34.93 2.88 11.50
N GLY A 13 -33.96 2.24 12.13
CA GLY A 13 -32.89 1.51 11.45
C GLY A 13 -33.43 0.39 10.55
N THR A 14 -34.41 -0.37 11.03
CA THR A 14 -35.06 -1.41 10.23
C THR A 14 -35.71 -0.83 8.98
N ARG A 15 -36.46 0.28 9.10
CA ARG A 15 -37.08 0.96 7.95
C ARG A 15 -36.03 1.56 7.00
N ALA A 16 -34.97 2.17 7.53
CA ALA A 16 -33.89 2.76 6.75
C ALA A 16 -33.17 1.72 5.90
N ILE A 17 -32.86 0.55 6.49
CA ILE A 17 -32.23 -0.57 5.78
C ILE A 17 -33.16 -1.15 4.71
N ALA A 18 -34.44 -1.34 5.01
CA ALA A 18 -35.41 -1.82 4.03
C ALA A 18 -35.58 -0.83 2.86
N HIS A 19 -35.60 0.47 3.14
CA HIS A 19 -35.65 1.52 2.12
C HIS A 19 -34.38 1.52 1.26
N ALA A 20 -33.21 1.43 1.88
CA ALA A 20 -31.92 1.34 1.17
C ALA A 20 -31.90 0.17 0.18
N LEU A 21 -32.36 -1.01 0.60
CA LEU A 21 -32.48 -2.19 -0.25
C LEU A 21 -33.46 -1.97 -1.41
N SER A 22 -34.64 -1.37 -1.15
CA SER A 22 -35.66 -1.14 -2.16
C SER A 22 -35.24 -0.12 -3.24
N GLN A 23 -34.43 0.86 -2.86
CA GLN A 23 -33.94 1.91 -3.76
C GLN A 23 -32.60 1.56 -4.41
N GLY A 24 -31.94 0.49 -4.00
CA GLY A 24 -30.58 0.16 -4.44
C GLY A 24 -29.52 1.20 -4.03
N GLN A 25 -29.82 2.00 -3.00
CA GLN A 25 -28.90 3.01 -2.45
C GLN A 25 -28.46 2.61 -1.04
N PRO A 26 -27.23 2.15 -0.84
CA PRO A 26 -26.77 1.70 0.45
C PRO A 26 -26.83 2.79 1.52
N LEU A 27 -27.29 2.42 2.72
CA LEU A 27 -27.34 3.30 3.89
C LEU A 27 -25.92 3.63 4.35
N GLN A 28 -25.62 4.89 4.59
CA GLN A 28 -24.36 5.33 5.15
C GLN A 28 -24.44 5.40 6.67
N LEU A 29 -23.59 4.64 7.35
CA LEU A 29 -23.38 4.73 8.79
C LEU A 29 -22.24 5.70 9.03
N THR A 30 -22.52 6.85 9.65
CA THR A 30 -21.56 7.97 9.71
C THR A 30 -20.95 8.16 11.08
N GLN A 31 -21.71 7.88 12.16
CA GLN A 31 -21.27 8.13 13.51
C GLN A 31 -21.50 6.90 14.42
N PHE A 32 -20.60 6.76 15.37
CA PHE A 32 -20.70 5.75 16.43
C PHE A 32 -20.59 6.45 17.78
N ALA A 33 -21.59 6.30 18.60
CA ALA A 33 -21.61 6.85 19.96
C ALA A 33 -21.47 5.76 21.00
N VAL A 34 -20.93 6.14 22.15
CA VAL A 34 -20.90 5.34 23.36
C VAL A 34 -21.53 6.11 24.50
N GLY A 35 -22.07 5.40 25.46
CA GLY A 35 -22.68 5.97 26.63
C GLY A 35 -22.46 5.12 27.88
N ASP A 36 -22.67 5.72 29.04
CA ASP A 36 -22.49 5.06 30.33
C ASP A 36 -23.81 4.59 30.97
N GLY A 37 -24.94 4.73 30.23
CA GLY A 37 -26.24 4.35 30.74
C GLY A 37 -26.68 5.12 31.97
N ASN A 38 -26.12 6.32 32.17
CA ASN A 38 -26.34 7.14 33.38
C ASN A 38 -26.00 6.36 34.68
N GLY A 39 -24.89 5.59 34.61
CA GLY A 39 -24.39 4.80 35.74
C GLY A 39 -25.08 3.43 35.94
N GLN A 40 -26.00 3.05 35.06
CA GLN A 40 -26.76 1.80 35.13
C GLN A 40 -26.57 0.92 33.89
N ALA A 41 -26.81 -0.38 34.09
CA ALA A 41 -26.87 -1.31 32.95
C ALA A 41 -28.06 -0.97 32.04
N VAL A 42 -27.83 -1.05 30.75
CA VAL A 42 -28.81 -0.69 29.73
C VAL A 42 -29.37 -1.94 29.04
N THR A 43 -30.65 -1.92 28.75
CA THR A 43 -31.31 -2.93 27.90
C THR A 43 -31.73 -2.26 26.62
N PRO A 44 -31.12 -2.57 25.45
CA PRO A 44 -31.49 -1.97 24.16
C PRO A 44 -32.92 -2.29 23.78
N THR A 45 -33.65 -1.29 23.28
CA THR A 45 -35.03 -1.42 22.78
C THR A 45 -35.10 -0.92 21.35
N ALA A 46 -35.95 -1.53 20.51
CA ALA A 46 -36.12 -1.13 19.12
C ALA A 46 -36.73 0.27 18.96
N SER A 47 -37.52 0.71 19.95
CA SER A 47 -38.13 2.03 19.98
C SER A 47 -37.17 3.16 20.37
N ALA A 48 -35.90 2.84 20.74
CA ALA A 48 -34.92 3.85 21.12
C ALA A 48 -34.58 4.78 19.93
N THR A 49 -34.47 6.05 20.23
CA THR A 49 -34.09 7.11 19.26
C THR A 49 -32.73 7.75 19.61
N ALA A 50 -32.21 7.47 20.80
CA ALA A 50 -30.95 7.95 21.33
C ALA A 50 -30.42 6.96 22.38
N LEU A 51 -29.15 7.11 22.78
CA LEU A 51 -28.58 6.45 23.95
C LEU A 51 -29.22 7.01 25.24
N VAL A 52 -29.17 6.23 26.31
CA VAL A 52 -29.65 6.69 27.63
C VAL A 52 -28.82 7.87 28.11
N HIS A 53 -27.49 7.76 28.03
CA HIS A 53 -26.60 8.85 28.37
C HIS A 53 -25.33 8.75 27.51
N GLN A 54 -25.28 9.55 26.45
CA GLN A 54 -24.15 9.59 25.53
C GLN A 54 -22.97 10.33 26.16
N THR A 55 -21.83 9.66 26.28
CA THR A 55 -20.58 10.22 26.81
C THR A 55 -19.60 10.63 25.73
N HIS A 56 -19.63 9.94 24.55
CA HIS A 56 -18.76 10.26 23.42
C HIS A 56 -19.44 9.85 22.11
N ILE A 57 -19.14 10.60 21.05
CA ILE A 57 -19.54 10.29 19.68
C ILE A 57 -18.40 10.66 18.72
N ALA A 58 -18.13 9.83 17.75
CA ALA A 58 -17.12 10.09 16.73
C ALA A 58 -17.54 9.46 15.39
N PRO A 59 -16.91 9.85 14.28
CA PRO A 59 -17.10 9.17 13.00
C PRO A 59 -16.83 7.67 13.13
N VAL A 60 -17.55 6.86 12.36
CA VAL A 60 -17.32 5.41 12.27
C VAL A 60 -15.93 5.17 11.72
N SER A 61 -15.12 4.37 12.39
CA SER A 61 -13.74 4.04 11.95
C SER A 61 -13.73 3.04 10.81
N ALA A 62 -14.64 2.08 10.81
CA ALA A 62 -14.79 1.12 9.72
C ALA A 62 -16.19 0.51 9.70
N VAL A 63 -16.65 0.18 8.49
CA VAL A 63 -17.83 -0.66 8.24
C VAL A 63 -17.40 -1.77 7.29
N SER A 64 -17.40 -3.00 7.77
CA SER A 64 -16.92 -4.17 7.02
C SER A 64 -17.88 -5.35 7.14
N LEU A 65 -17.76 -6.31 6.23
CA LEU A 65 -18.47 -7.58 6.35
C LEU A 65 -17.81 -8.47 7.41
N ASP A 66 -18.62 -9.23 8.14
CA ASP A 66 -18.07 -10.32 8.95
C ASP A 66 -17.56 -11.44 8.02
N PRO A 67 -16.26 -11.78 8.05
CA PRO A 67 -15.71 -12.82 7.19
C PRO A 67 -16.38 -14.19 7.34
N ARG A 68 -17.03 -14.40 8.49
CA ARG A 68 -17.69 -15.66 8.83
C ARG A 68 -19.17 -15.69 8.47
N ASN A 69 -19.77 -14.52 8.20
CA ASN A 69 -21.20 -14.42 7.93
C ASN A 69 -21.53 -13.18 7.09
N ASN A 70 -21.80 -13.37 5.81
CA ASN A 70 -22.12 -12.29 4.86
C ASN A 70 -23.46 -11.55 5.14
N LYS A 71 -24.23 -12.00 6.12
CA LYS A 71 -25.43 -11.30 6.64
C LYS A 71 -25.14 -10.50 7.90
N GLN A 72 -23.87 -10.30 8.21
CA GLN A 72 -23.45 -9.50 9.36
C GLN A 72 -22.47 -8.41 8.89
N VAL A 73 -22.69 -7.20 9.37
CA VAL A 73 -21.83 -6.04 9.19
C VAL A 73 -21.21 -5.70 10.54
N ILE A 74 -19.89 -5.50 10.53
CA ILE A 74 -19.13 -5.06 11.69
C ILE A 74 -18.93 -3.55 11.54
N VAL A 75 -19.41 -2.80 12.52
CA VAL A 75 -19.18 -1.36 12.64
C VAL A 75 -18.19 -1.10 13.75
N GLU A 76 -17.12 -0.40 13.48
CA GLU A 76 -16.03 -0.14 14.42
C GLU A 76 -15.95 1.33 14.82
N LEU A 77 -15.67 1.55 16.10
CA LEU A 77 -15.23 2.83 16.66
C LEU A 77 -13.88 2.66 17.32
N THR A 78 -12.96 3.55 16.98
CA THR A 78 -11.68 3.69 17.68
C THR A 78 -11.69 4.95 18.52
N ILE A 79 -11.50 4.81 19.82
CA ILE A 79 -11.39 5.92 20.76
C ILE A 79 -9.91 6.13 21.10
N PRO A 80 -9.31 7.26 20.74
CA PRO A 80 -7.89 7.53 20.96
C PRO A 80 -7.55 7.73 22.45
N GLU A 81 -6.26 7.81 22.77
CA GLU A 81 -5.77 7.89 24.15
C GLU A 81 -6.19 9.15 24.89
N ASN A 82 -6.24 10.29 24.16
CA ASN A 82 -6.60 11.60 24.70
C ASN A 82 -8.10 11.77 24.99
N VAL A 83 -8.94 10.80 24.59
CA VAL A 83 -10.38 10.80 24.83
C VAL A 83 -10.73 9.75 25.86
N GLY A 84 -11.44 10.10 26.93
CA GLY A 84 -11.80 9.16 27.98
C GLY A 84 -12.29 9.87 29.25
N GLY A 85 -12.13 9.18 30.39
CA GLY A 85 -12.64 9.64 31.68
C GLY A 85 -14.09 9.22 31.93
N PHE A 86 -14.59 8.24 31.18
CA PHE A 86 -15.98 7.77 31.27
C PHE A 86 -16.08 6.24 31.21
N TYR A 87 -17.19 5.73 31.70
CA TYR A 87 -17.58 4.33 31.53
C TYR A 87 -18.34 4.13 30.21
N ILE A 88 -18.25 2.94 29.66
CA ILE A 88 -18.98 2.50 28.48
C ILE A 88 -19.84 1.32 28.89
N ARG A 89 -21.17 1.45 28.66
CA ARG A 89 -22.17 0.41 28.93
C ARG A 89 -23.15 0.24 27.78
N GLU A 90 -23.18 1.23 26.89
CA GLU A 90 -24.06 1.25 25.72
C GLU A 90 -23.32 1.79 24.49
N MET A 91 -23.80 1.39 23.32
CA MET A 91 -23.27 1.79 22.02
C MET A 91 -24.42 2.09 21.04
N GLY A 92 -24.25 3.09 20.18
CA GLY A 92 -25.20 3.43 19.15
C GLY A 92 -24.53 3.79 17.83
N VAL A 93 -25.13 3.39 16.73
CA VAL A 93 -24.69 3.73 15.38
C VAL A 93 -25.74 4.59 14.70
N PHE A 94 -25.29 5.67 14.06
CA PHE A 94 -26.13 6.70 13.46
C PHE A 94 -25.86 6.84 11.95
N ASP A 95 -26.88 7.25 11.23
CA ASP A 95 -26.80 7.61 9.80
C ASP A 95 -26.36 9.07 9.58
N SER A 96 -26.32 9.48 8.32
CA SER A 96 -25.98 10.85 7.92
C SER A 96 -27.02 11.91 8.37
N GLN A 97 -28.20 11.50 8.83
CA GLN A 97 -29.23 12.37 9.37
C GLN A 97 -29.24 12.39 10.91
N ASN A 98 -28.22 11.83 11.54
CA ASN A 98 -28.11 11.67 12.99
C ASN A 98 -29.27 10.88 13.61
N LYS A 99 -29.80 9.89 12.89
CA LYS A 99 -30.82 8.98 13.40
C LYS A 99 -30.18 7.68 13.87
N LEU A 100 -30.60 7.20 15.03
CA LEU A 100 -30.09 5.97 15.61
C LEU A 100 -30.57 4.76 14.79
N ILE A 101 -29.62 4.10 14.14
CA ILE A 101 -29.85 2.91 13.28
C ILE A 101 -29.81 1.63 14.12
N ALA A 102 -28.83 1.53 14.99
CA ALA A 102 -28.63 0.35 15.82
C ALA A 102 -28.21 0.74 17.23
N TYR A 103 -28.66 -0.07 18.18
CA TYR A 103 -28.42 0.13 19.60
C TYR A 103 -27.95 -1.16 20.25
N ALA A 104 -26.94 -1.07 21.08
CA ALA A 104 -26.36 -2.22 21.78
C ALA A 104 -26.02 -1.89 23.22
N ASN A 105 -26.06 -2.91 24.07
CA ASN A 105 -25.39 -2.88 25.36
C ASN A 105 -24.06 -3.64 25.27
N CYS A 106 -23.16 -3.35 26.19
CA CYS A 106 -21.87 -4.03 26.29
C CYS A 106 -21.48 -4.21 27.77
N PRO A 107 -20.53 -5.13 28.05
CA PRO A 107 -19.91 -5.21 29.38
C PRO A 107 -19.32 -3.86 29.77
N GLU A 108 -19.54 -3.47 31.01
CA GLU A 108 -18.97 -2.25 31.53
C GLU A 108 -17.46 -2.21 31.34
N SER A 109 -16.97 -1.12 30.80
CA SER A 109 -15.55 -0.84 30.67
C SER A 109 -15.26 0.62 30.94
N PHE A 110 -14.17 0.91 31.65
CA PHE A 110 -13.68 2.26 31.84
C PHE A 110 -12.69 2.65 30.75
N LYS A 111 -12.89 3.79 30.12
CA LYS A 111 -11.95 4.38 29.14
C LYS A 111 -11.13 5.46 29.83
N PRO A 112 -9.86 5.18 30.21
CA PRO A 112 -8.99 6.20 30.79
C PRO A 112 -8.56 7.24 29.78
N THR A 113 -8.12 8.40 30.26
CA THR A 113 -7.37 9.41 29.47
C THR A 113 -5.88 9.25 29.69
N GLU A 114 -5.06 9.75 28.81
CA GLU A 114 -3.59 9.80 28.98
C GLU A 114 -3.18 10.59 30.22
N SER A 115 -3.94 11.62 30.60
CA SER A 115 -3.71 12.43 31.81
C SER A 115 -3.88 11.65 33.12
N SER A 116 -4.52 10.47 33.08
CA SER A 116 -4.65 9.58 34.25
C SER A 116 -3.43 8.66 34.48
N GLY A 117 -2.34 8.90 33.72
CA GLY A 117 -1.10 8.12 33.84
C GLY A 117 -1.09 6.78 33.09
N SER A 118 -2.18 6.44 32.40
CA SER A 118 -2.30 5.22 31.61
C SER A 118 -3.19 5.47 30.40
N GLY A 119 -2.60 5.95 29.32
CA GLY A 119 -3.29 6.07 28.02
C GLY A 119 -3.70 4.70 27.49
N LYS A 120 -4.89 4.61 26.88
CA LYS A 120 -5.41 3.39 26.23
C LYS A 120 -6.19 3.77 24.99
N VAL A 121 -5.78 3.28 23.85
CA VAL A 121 -6.66 3.24 22.67
C VAL A 121 -7.67 2.12 22.85
N GLN A 122 -8.95 2.38 22.61
CA GLN A 122 -10.01 1.38 22.72
C GLN A 122 -10.76 1.25 21.41
N VAL A 123 -10.81 0.03 20.88
CA VAL A 123 -11.60 -0.32 19.70
C VAL A 123 -12.87 -1.03 20.14
N LEU A 124 -14.00 -0.53 19.69
CA LEU A 124 -15.32 -1.12 19.92
C LEU A 124 -15.89 -1.62 18.61
N ARG A 125 -16.54 -2.78 18.64
CA ARG A 125 -17.17 -3.42 17.48
C ARG A 125 -18.62 -3.72 17.79
N MET A 126 -19.50 -3.22 16.93
CA MET A 126 -20.91 -3.60 16.94
C MET A 126 -21.18 -4.51 15.74
N ILE A 127 -21.74 -5.69 16.01
CA ILE A 127 -22.10 -6.64 14.94
C ILE A 127 -23.59 -6.49 14.67
N LEU A 128 -23.92 -6.04 13.46
CA LEU A 128 -25.29 -5.84 12.99
C LEU A 128 -25.70 -6.96 12.05
N LYS A 129 -26.84 -7.58 12.33
CA LYS A 129 -27.48 -8.51 11.39
C LYS A 129 -28.24 -7.71 10.36
N VAL A 130 -28.00 -7.98 9.09
CA VAL A 130 -28.65 -7.34 7.94
C VAL A 130 -29.16 -8.41 6.98
N GLU A 131 -30.28 -8.15 6.30
CA GLU A 131 -30.82 -9.08 5.29
C GLU A 131 -29.86 -9.25 4.08
N SER A 132 -29.19 -8.16 3.71
CA SER A 132 -28.17 -8.15 2.67
C SER A 132 -27.08 -7.13 3.00
N SER A 133 -25.84 -7.48 2.73
CA SER A 133 -24.69 -6.57 2.88
C SER A 133 -24.76 -5.35 1.96
N SER A 134 -25.47 -5.44 0.84
CA SER A 134 -25.69 -4.31 -0.07
C SER A 134 -26.56 -3.19 0.51
N ALA A 135 -27.19 -3.42 1.66
CA ALA A 135 -27.99 -2.41 2.36
C ALA A 135 -27.16 -1.32 3.02
N VAL A 136 -25.88 -1.56 3.25
CA VAL A 136 -25.01 -0.65 4.00
C VAL A 136 -23.74 -0.38 3.21
N THR A 137 -23.32 0.89 3.18
CA THR A 137 -22.05 1.28 2.57
C THR A 137 -20.89 0.74 3.40
N LEU A 138 -20.02 -0.05 2.79
CA LEU A 138 -18.78 -0.50 3.42
C LEU A 138 -17.73 0.61 3.32
N SER A 139 -17.07 0.93 4.40
CA SER A 139 -16.07 2.00 4.47
C SER A 139 -14.98 1.66 5.48
N ILE A 140 -13.80 2.20 5.25
CA ILE A 140 -12.68 2.15 6.20
C ILE A 140 -12.12 3.57 6.29
N ASP A 141 -12.04 4.09 7.50
CA ASP A 141 -11.31 5.32 7.76
C ASP A 141 -9.81 5.00 7.82
N HIS A 142 -9.10 5.35 6.77
CA HIS A 142 -7.66 5.10 6.65
C HIS A 142 -6.82 5.91 7.65
N SER A 143 -7.39 6.90 8.33
CA SER A 143 -6.68 7.68 9.37
C SER A 143 -6.55 6.91 10.70
N VAL A 144 -7.30 5.82 10.89
CA VAL A 144 -7.38 5.06 12.14
C VAL A 144 -7.25 3.56 11.87
N ILE A 145 -6.15 3.15 11.25
CA ILE A 145 -5.86 1.73 10.99
C ILE A 145 -4.86 1.22 12.03
N PHE A 146 -5.24 0.17 12.75
CA PHE A 146 -4.29 -0.59 13.57
C PHE A 146 -3.58 -1.63 12.71
N ILE A 147 -2.29 -1.43 12.52
CA ILE A 147 -1.42 -2.35 11.80
C ILE A 147 -0.66 -3.19 12.83
N THR A 148 -0.64 -4.50 12.66
CA THR A 148 0.18 -5.39 13.48
C THR A 148 1.66 -5.23 13.13
N ARG A 149 2.57 -5.58 14.05
CA ARG A 149 4.01 -5.60 13.75
C ARG A 149 4.35 -6.52 12.58
N GLN A 150 3.61 -7.60 12.40
CA GLN A 150 3.80 -8.54 11.29
C GLN A 150 3.41 -7.90 9.95
N GLN A 151 2.31 -7.18 9.90
CA GLN A 151 1.89 -6.43 8.71
C GLN A 151 2.87 -5.30 8.34
N MET A 152 3.57 -4.74 9.33
CA MET A 152 4.65 -3.77 9.12
C MET A 152 5.95 -4.41 8.63
N ALA A 153 6.09 -5.74 8.65
CA ALA A 153 7.31 -6.39 8.21
C ALA A 153 7.54 -6.17 6.70
N PRO A 154 8.73 -5.69 6.28
CA PRO A 154 9.02 -5.53 4.86
C PRO A 154 9.21 -6.89 4.21
N LYS A 155 8.63 -7.07 3.03
CA LYS A 155 8.85 -8.24 2.17
C LYS A 155 10.04 -8.01 1.24
N THR A 156 10.65 -9.10 0.79
CA THR A 156 11.68 -9.03 -0.27
C THR A 156 11.07 -8.47 -1.54
N ILE A 157 11.71 -7.44 -2.10
CA ILE A 157 11.27 -6.77 -3.32
C ILE A 157 12.03 -7.37 -4.51
N THR A 158 11.32 -7.70 -5.57
CA THR A 158 11.84 -8.21 -6.86
C THR A 158 11.44 -7.27 -7.98
N ALA A 159 11.97 -7.49 -9.18
CA ALA A 159 11.63 -6.69 -10.36
C ALA A 159 10.13 -6.77 -10.78
N THR A 160 9.38 -7.73 -10.24
CA THR A 160 7.95 -7.95 -10.51
C THR A 160 7.06 -7.68 -9.31
N THR A 161 7.64 -7.24 -8.19
CA THR A 161 6.88 -6.91 -6.98
C THR A 161 6.00 -5.68 -7.25
N GLN A 162 4.74 -5.77 -6.87
CA GLN A 162 3.79 -4.67 -6.89
C GLN A 162 3.56 -4.13 -5.47
N ASN A 163 2.98 -2.93 -5.37
CA ASN A 163 2.53 -2.41 -4.09
C ASN A 163 1.51 -3.37 -3.47
N GLY A 164 1.74 -3.78 -2.25
CA GLY A 164 0.88 -4.75 -1.58
C GLY A 164 1.01 -4.69 -0.07
N PHE A 165 -0.09 -5.10 0.58
CA PHE A 165 -0.20 -5.17 2.02
C PHE A 165 -1.10 -6.35 2.39
N ASP A 166 -0.62 -7.24 3.26
CA ASP A 166 -1.38 -8.39 3.76
C ASP A 166 -0.96 -8.75 5.20
N GLU A 167 -1.49 -9.84 5.74
CA GLU A 167 -1.18 -10.28 7.10
C GLU A 167 0.30 -10.65 7.31
N SER A 168 1.04 -10.94 6.25
CA SER A 168 2.45 -11.35 6.31
C SER A 168 3.44 -10.21 6.14
N GLY A 169 2.99 -9.00 5.80
CA GLY A 169 3.81 -7.82 5.61
C GLY A 169 3.38 -6.94 4.44
N HIS A 170 4.26 -6.00 4.07
CA HIS A 170 4.00 -5.07 2.97
C HIS A 170 5.12 -5.09 1.93
N SER A 171 4.80 -4.67 0.72
CA SER A 171 5.73 -4.54 -0.39
C SER A 171 5.51 -3.25 -1.15
N HIS A 172 6.58 -2.76 -1.78
CA HIS A 172 6.54 -1.61 -2.65
C HIS A 172 6.97 -1.99 -4.06
N GLU A 173 6.31 -1.43 -5.05
CA GLU A 173 6.78 -1.47 -6.42
C GLU A 173 7.98 -0.53 -6.56
N ILE A 174 9.02 -1.00 -7.24
CA ILE A 174 10.17 -0.16 -7.60
C ILE A 174 10.13 0.09 -9.10
N ALA A 175 10.18 1.36 -9.48
CA ALA A 175 10.22 1.75 -10.86
C ALA A 175 11.42 1.12 -11.58
N LYS A 176 11.23 0.62 -12.80
CA LYS A 176 12.32 0.18 -13.67
C LYS A 176 12.98 1.41 -14.31
N ALA A 177 14.31 1.40 -14.37
CA ALA A 177 15.05 2.45 -15.01
C ALA A 177 14.80 2.47 -16.53
N SER A 178 14.80 3.67 -17.09
CA SER A 178 14.82 3.92 -18.52
C SER A 178 15.69 5.14 -18.81
N THR A 179 15.79 5.58 -20.07
CA THR A 179 16.52 6.79 -20.42
C THR A 179 15.90 8.07 -19.84
N THR A 180 14.64 8.03 -19.40
CA THR A 180 13.91 9.17 -18.85
C THR A 180 13.49 9.01 -17.39
N GLN A 181 13.66 7.81 -16.79
CA GLN A 181 13.23 7.50 -15.44
C GLN A 181 14.32 6.78 -14.65
N GLN A 182 14.58 7.24 -13.44
CA GLN A 182 15.43 6.54 -12.48
C GLN A 182 14.72 5.34 -11.88
N GLY A 183 15.45 4.24 -11.65
CA GLY A 183 14.90 3.03 -11.08
C GLY A 183 15.89 1.88 -11.05
N ILE A 184 15.39 0.65 -10.83
CA ILE A 184 16.19 -0.57 -10.89
C ILE A 184 16.43 -0.97 -12.34
N VAL A 185 17.61 -1.53 -12.62
CA VAL A 185 17.99 -2.02 -13.94
C VAL A 185 18.52 -3.45 -13.85
N GLN A 186 18.16 -4.27 -14.84
CA GLN A 186 18.73 -5.61 -14.98
C GLN A 186 20.11 -5.53 -15.63
N LEU A 187 21.07 -6.29 -15.10
CA LEU A 187 22.42 -6.36 -15.65
C LEU A 187 22.52 -7.44 -16.73
N THR A 188 23.35 -7.17 -17.75
CA THR A 188 23.67 -8.12 -18.82
C THR A 188 25.17 -8.23 -19.03
N ASN A 189 25.66 -9.43 -19.44
CA ASN A 189 27.02 -9.65 -19.92
C ASN A 189 27.14 -9.60 -21.45
N ASP A 190 26.00 -9.46 -22.14
CA ASP A 190 25.99 -9.41 -23.59
C ASP A 190 26.35 -8.02 -24.08
N THR A 191 27.45 -7.91 -24.82
CA THR A 191 27.96 -6.66 -25.38
C THR A 191 27.39 -6.34 -26.76
N GLY A 192 26.55 -7.20 -27.31
CA GLY A 192 25.93 -7.03 -28.63
C GLY A 192 24.46 -6.65 -28.60
N LEU A 193 23.86 -6.49 -27.39
CA LEU A 193 22.46 -6.11 -27.27
C LEU A 193 22.26 -4.60 -27.47
N GLU A 194 21.25 -4.28 -28.27
CA GLU A 194 20.68 -2.94 -28.33
C GLU A 194 19.50 -2.86 -27.36
N SER A 195 19.69 -2.19 -26.22
CA SER A 195 18.68 -2.09 -25.17
C SER A 195 18.85 -0.82 -24.35
N GLU A 196 17.72 -0.13 -24.11
CA GLU A 196 17.65 1.04 -23.24
C GLU A 196 17.28 0.70 -21.78
N SER A 197 16.98 -0.57 -21.50
CA SER A 197 16.51 -1.04 -20.19
C SER A 197 17.50 -1.98 -19.47
N LEU A 198 18.66 -2.25 -20.09
CA LEU A 198 19.69 -3.13 -19.54
C LEU A 198 21.00 -2.36 -19.34
N ALA A 199 21.75 -2.70 -18.28
CA ALA A 199 23.07 -2.15 -18.04
C ALA A 199 24.15 -3.24 -18.17
N LEU A 200 25.32 -2.86 -18.71
CA LEU A 200 26.45 -3.77 -18.81
C LEU A 200 27.09 -4.02 -17.44
N THR A 201 27.46 -5.27 -17.18
CA THR A 201 28.25 -5.62 -15.99
C THR A 201 29.70 -5.19 -16.16
N ALA A 202 30.45 -5.12 -15.03
CA ALA A 202 31.91 -4.96 -15.04
C ALA A 202 32.60 -6.07 -15.86
N LYS A 203 32.04 -7.30 -15.89
CA LYS A 203 32.53 -8.41 -16.72
C LYS A 203 32.41 -8.09 -18.22
N ALA A 204 31.30 -7.53 -18.64
CA ALA A 204 31.10 -7.09 -20.04
C ALA A 204 32.05 -5.95 -20.38
N GLY A 205 32.25 -4.98 -19.49
CA GLY A 205 33.22 -3.90 -19.65
C GLY A 205 34.67 -4.41 -19.83
N LYS A 206 35.08 -5.41 -19.01
CA LYS A 206 36.38 -6.07 -19.16
C LYS A 206 36.53 -6.76 -20.53
N LYS A 207 35.46 -7.42 -21.03
CA LYS A 207 35.49 -8.05 -22.36
C LYS A 207 35.70 -7.01 -23.46
N LEU A 208 34.97 -5.89 -23.40
CA LEU A 208 35.14 -4.79 -24.37
C LEU A 208 36.56 -4.20 -24.33
N ALA A 209 37.12 -3.95 -23.14
CA ALA A 209 38.47 -3.46 -22.99
C ALA A 209 39.51 -4.43 -23.59
N GLN A 210 39.35 -5.75 -23.39
CA GLN A 210 40.20 -6.77 -24.00
C GLN A 210 40.09 -6.80 -25.54
N GLN A 211 38.85 -6.67 -26.07
CA GLN A 211 38.65 -6.62 -27.51
C GLN A 211 39.28 -5.34 -28.13
N THR A 212 39.18 -4.20 -27.44
CA THR A 212 39.84 -2.95 -27.89
C THR A 212 41.37 -3.08 -27.87
N ALA A 213 41.92 -3.65 -26.78
CA ALA A 213 43.38 -3.86 -26.71
C ALA A 213 43.89 -4.82 -27.82
N GLN A 214 43.12 -5.88 -28.12
CA GLN A 214 43.45 -6.80 -29.21
C GLN A 214 43.35 -6.12 -30.58
N LEU A 215 42.40 -5.25 -30.77
CA LEU A 215 42.28 -4.45 -32.01
C LEU A 215 43.45 -3.50 -32.17
N GLN A 216 43.87 -2.81 -31.10
CA GLN A 216 45.04 -1.92 -31.11
C GLN A 216 46.33 -2.69 -31.46
N LEU A 217 46.49 -3.88 -30.85
CA LEU A 217 47.62 -4.75 -31.14
C LEU A 217 47.65 -5.18 -32.63
N ASN A 218 46.48 -5.61 -33.13
CA ASN A 218 46.31 -6.05 -34.50
C ASN A 218 46.65 -4.90 -35.48
N VAL A 219 46.14 -3.69 -35.23
CA VAL A 219 46.42 -2.51 -36.03
C VAL A 219 47.88 -2.18 -36.00
N SER A 220 48.56 -2.20 -34.82
CA SER A 220 49.97 -1.88 -34.69
C SER A 220 50.90 -2.90 -35.38
N GLN A 221 50.49 -4.16 -35.43
CA GLN A 221 51.28 -5.24 -36.03
C GLN A 221 51.06 -5.42 -37.54
N ASN A 222 49.87 -5.20 -38.03
CA ASN A 222 49.47 -5.59 -39.38
C ASN A 222 49.24 -4.41 -40.34
N TYR A 223 49.18 -3.17 -39.80
CA TYR A 223 48.93 -1.99 -40.64
C TYR A 223 50.15 -1.08 -40.60
N ILE A 224 50.62 -0.71 -41.79
CA ILE A 224 51.69 0.26 -41.94
C ILE A 224 51.17 1.67 -41.68
N GLN A 225 51.66 2.35 -40.67
CA GLN A 225 51.32 3.72 -40.36
C GLN A 225 51.64 4.65 -41.56
N ASN A 226 50.80 5.66 -41.78
CA ASN A 226 51.01 6.63 -42.88
C ASN A 226 52.35 7.35 -42.80
N SER A 227 52.88 7.56 -41.57
CA SER A 227 54.21 8.10 -41.33
C SER A 227 55.35 7.18 -41.80
N LYS A 228 55.07 5.90 -42.00
CA LYS A 228 56.04 4.90 -42.51
C LYS A 228 55.91 4.69 -44.04
N LYS A 229 55.05 5.41 -44.72
CA LYS A 229 54.92 5.37 -46.19
C LYS A 229 55.68 6.51 -46.82
N SER A 230 56.49 6.22 -47.82
CA SER A 230 57.28 7.22 -48.53
C SER A 230 57.02 7.14 -50.03
N SER A 231 56.85 8.27 -50.68
CA SER A 231 56.82 8.42 -52.18
C SER A 231 58.15 8.83 -52.77
N ALA A 232 59.20 8.93 -51.95
CA ALA A 232 60.55 9.22 -52.46
C ALA A 232 61.15 7.99 -53.17
N VAL A 233 61.62 8.13 -54.36
CA VAL A 233 62.19 7.07 -55.22
C VAL A 233 63.65 6.77 -54.87
N ASN A 234 64.29 7.65 -54.11
CA ASN A 234 65.72 7.55 -53.72
C ASN A 234 65.92 7.44 -52.21
N SER A 235 64.90 6.95 -51.46
CA SER A 235 65.00 6.78 -50.02
C SER A 235 65.80 5.51 -49.65
N ASN A 236 66.85 5.71 -48.84
CA ASN A 236 67.61 4.60 -48.25
C ASN A 236 67.05 4.21 -46.84
N SER A 237 65.87 4.66 -46.49
CA SER A 237 65.28 4.34 -45.17
C SER A 237 64.86 2.88 -45.06
N ALA A 238 65.40 2.18 -44.06
CA ALA A 238 64.99 0.83 -43.69
C ALA A 238 63.65 0.81 -42.90
N GLU A 239 63.13 1.99 -42.50
CA GLU A 239 61.94 2.12 -41.66
C GLU A 239 60.66 2.51 -42.43
N THR A 240 60.78 2.85 -43.73
CA THR A 240 59.65 3.23 -44.54
C THR A 240 59.42 2.26 -45.67
N VAL A 241 58.15 2.16 -46.11
CA VAL A 241 57.76 1.35 -47.28
C VAL A 241 57.39 2.29 -48.44
N ALA A 242 57.78 1.90 -49.68
CA ALA A 242 57.43 2.64 -50.84
C ALA A 242 55.93 2.65 -51.15
N THR A 243 55.39 3.79 -51.47
CA THR A 243 54.03 3.88 -51.99
C THR A 243 53.95 3.39 -53.44
N SER A 244 52.76 3.06 -53.93
CA SER A 244 52.56 2.72 -55.36
C SER A 244 53.02 3.85 -56.26
N ALA A 245 52.95 5.13 -55.85
CA ALA A 245 53.43 6.25 -56.58
C ALA A 245 54.94 6.26 -56.73
N ALA A 246 55.67 5.93 -55.62
CA ALA A 246 57.15 5.82 -55.70
C ALA A 246 57.58 4.68 -56.64
N VAL A 247 56.90 3.49 -56.51
CA VAL A 247 57.22 2.37 -57.42
C VAL A 247 56.98 2.72 -58.87
N LYS A 248 55.81 3.37 -59.18
CA LYS A 248 55.51 3.77 -60.55
C LYS A 248 56.54 4.75 -61.14
N THR A 249 57.11 5.63 -60.33
CA THR A 249 58.06 6.64 -60.78
C THR A 249 59.45 6.04 -60.98
N ALA A 250 59.76 4.93 -60.30
CA ALA A 250 61.05 4.25 -60.43
C ALA A 250 61.17 3.35 -61.67
N TYR A 251 60.06 3.08 -62.32
CA TYR A 251 59.95 2.39 -63.60
C TYR A 251 59.62 3.39 -64.75
#